data_a85fb77390e805d0600ab90150f88ca4
#
_entry.id   a85fb77390e805d0600ab90150f88ca4
#
_cell.length_a   1.000
_cell.length_b   1.000
_cell.length_c   1.000
_cell.angle_alpha   90.00
_cell.angle_beta   90.00
_cell.angle_gamma   90.00
#
_symmetry.space_group_name_H-M   'P 1'
#
loop_
_entity.id
_entity.type
_entity.pdbx_description
1 polymer ?
#
loop_
_entity_poly.entity_id
_entity_poly.type
_entity_poly.pdbx_seq_one_letter_code
_entity_poly.pdbx_strand_id
1 'polypeptide(L)'
;MIIAIDLTPLHGRKWTGVELYGIDLYRALLKTKHTIVPIFHGFNDLDNTSRSIIIPLSNRIVLENFKLSMVIRKLKADIVLFPIFPPPIDIYINSPSKIVPVIHDTAFIDHYSTLKFAAKYYLTPKYKLALRKSSYIVTISGDAKLKIERYSSLPILNWKENISYEYGVDNLDISKSHLSKMGLEENSYYISVSTIEPRKNLKYLLKSIRKELELSNKKLILVGRRGWGKDNELNNLLEEMSEKVIFTGYIPLNIMQSLYHYAYAFVLLSVEEGFGRTPLEAIACGCKRIIVSDIPVFHEILHNSANYIELNNEVKAEDRFIKNMWLEVRNDFHVPFDDLEKNMIFL
;
A
#
# COMPACT_ATOMS: atom_id res chain seq x y z
N MET A 1 -28.24 6.36 4.44
CA MET A 1 -27.90 6.19 3.03
C MET A 1 -27.53 4.74 2.76
N ILE A 2 -27.71 4.27 1.53
CA ILE A 2 -27.21 2.97 1.06
C ILE A 2 -25.87 3.22 0.37
N ILE A 3 -24.81 2.61 0.90
CA ILE A 3 -23.45 2.73 0.36
C ILE A 3 -23.02 1.35 -0.16
N ALA A 4 -22.82 1.22 -1.46
CA ALA A 4 -22.22 0.05 -2.05
C ALA A 4 -20.69 0.19 -2.08
N ILE A 5 -19.98 -0.90 -1.88
CA ILE A 5 -18.52 -0.94 -1.96
C ILE A 5 -18.07 -2.10 -2.86
N ASP A 6 -17.27 -1.78 -3.86
CA ASP A 6 -16.72 -2.77 -4.79
C ASP A 6 -15.51 -3.48 -4.17
N LEU A 7 -15.73 -4.71 -3.73
CA LEU A 7 -14.71 -5.63 -3.22
C LEU A 7 -14.46 -6.80 -4.18
N THR A 8 -14.96 -6.72 -5.40
CA THR A 8 -14.74 -7.77 -6.42
C THR A 8 -13.26 -8.04 -6.73
N PRO A 9 -12.33 -7.06 -6.59
CA PRO A 9 -10.91 -7.32 -6.82
C PRO A 9 -10.23 -8.21 -5.76
N LEU A 10 -10.85 -8.46 -4.62
CA LEU A 10 -10.26 -9.31 -3.56
C LEU A 10 -10.21 -10.79 -3.92
N HIS A 11 -11.04 -11.24 -4.90
CA HIS A 11 -11.09 -12.65 -5.29
C HIS A 11 -9.79 -13.13 -5.94
N GLY A 12 -9.29 -14.29 -5.48
CA GLY A 12 -8.17 -15.02 -6.10
C GLY A 12 -6.82 -14.29 -6.03
N ARG A 13 -6.64 -13.30 -5.14
CA ARG A 13 -5.42 -12.51 -5.00
C ARG A 13 -4.78 -12.65 -3.63
N LYS A 14 -3.47 -12.55 -3.61
CA LYS A 14 -2.73 -12.20 -2.39
C LYS A 14 -2.89 -10.69 -2.18
N TRP A 15 -3.32 -10.29 -1.01
CA TRP A 15 -3.61 -8.89 -0.69
C TRP A 15 -2.31 -8.08 -0.58
N THR A 16 -2.33 -6.88 -1.12
CA THR A 16 -1.29 -5.86 -1.01
C THR A 16 -1.86 -4.63 -0.31
N GLY A 17 -1.11 -3.56 -0.17
CA GLY A 17 -1.57 -2.35 0.51
C GLY A 17 -2.94 -1.84 0.03
N VAL A 18 -3.18 -1.88 -1.28
CA VAL A 18 -4.44 -1.38 -1.87
C VAL A 18 -5.63 -2.27 -1.51
N GLU A 19 -5.47 -3.59 -1.57
CA GLU A 19 -6.52 -4.54 -1.16
C GLU A 19 -6.78 -4.45 0.35
N LEU A 20 -5.74 -4.34 1.17
CA LEU A 20 -5.86 -4.16 2.62
C LEU A 20 -6.60 -2.86 2.96
N TYR A 21 -6.30 -1.76 2.28
CA TYR A 21 -7.08 -0.52 2.44
C TYR A 21 -8.57 -0.73 2.13
N GLY A 22 -8.90 -1.43 1.06
CA GLY A 22 -10.29 -1.74 0.72
C GLY A 22 -11.01 -2.53 1.83
N ILE A 23 -10.32 -3.47 2.48
CA ILE A 23 -10.84 -4.25 3.60
C ILE A 23 -11.01 -3.36 4.84
N ASP A 24 -10.01 -2.55 5.18
CA ASP A 24 -10.05 -1.67 6.34
C ASP A 24 -11.17 -0.61 6.17
N LEU A 25 -11.32 -0.06 4.96
CA LEU A 25 -12.43 0.85 4.63
C LEU A 25 -13.79 0.15 4.80
N TYR A 26 -13.94 -1.08 4.32
CA TYR A 26 -15.17 -1.84 4.50
C TYR A 26 -15.49 -2.07 5.98
N ARG A 27 -14.50 -2.48 6.78
CA ARG A 27 -14.65 -2.66 8.24
C ARG A 27 -15.05 -1.36 8.94
N ALA A 28 -14.44 -0.23 8.56
CA ALA A 28 -14.77 1.08 9.11
C ALA A 28 -16.21 1.51 8.72
N LEU A 29 -16.63 1.28 7.48
CA LEU A 29 -18.00 1.56 7.03
C LEU A 29 -19.05 0.77 7.81
N LEU A 30 -18.77 -0.49 8.17
CA LEU A 30 -19.70 -1.32 8.96
C LEU A 30 -19.99 -0.73 10.36
N LYS A 31 -19.11 0.10 10.91
CA LYS A 31 -19.31 0.79 12.20
C LYS A 31 -20.18 2.05 12.06
N THR A 32 -20.46 2.50 10.86
CA THR A 32 -21.30 3.68 10.60
C THR A 32 -22.78 3.35 10.67
N LYS A 33 -23.62 4.40 10.76
CA LYS A 33 -25.11 4.28 10.72
C LYS A 33 -25.68 4.00 9.33
N HIS A 34 -24.84 3.82 8.31
CA HIS A 34 -25.27 3.64 6.94
C HIS A 34 -25.56 2.16 6.62
N THR A 35 -26.36 1.93 5.61
CA THR A 35 -26.58 0.58 5.08
C THR A 35 -25.45 0.26 4.10
N ILE A 36 -24.56 -0.65 4.48
CA ILE A 36 -23.41 -1.05 3.66
C ILE A 36 -23.73 -2.29 2.86
N VAL A 37 -23.47 -2.25 1.57
CA VAL A 37 -23.70 -3.35 0.62
C VAL A 37 -22.37 -3.69 -0.07
N PRO A 38 -21.61 -4.66 0.44
CA PRO A 38 -20.40 -5.12 -0.22
C PRO A 38 -20.75 -5.93 -1.47
N ILE A 39 -19.97 -5.72 -2.54
CA ILE A 39 -20.09 -6.45 -3.80
C ILE A 39 -18.84 -7.31 -3.95
N PHE A 40 -18.99 -8.64 -3.96
CA PHE A 40 -17.93 -9.63 -4.11
C PHE A 40 -17.99 -10.35 -5.46
N HIS A 41 -16.87 -10.89 -5.90
CA HIS A 41 -16.76 -11.78 -7.05
C HIS A 41 -16.48 -13.20 -6.56
N GLY A 42 -17.53 -14.02 -6.52
CA GLY A 42 -17.50 -15.32 -5.85
C GLY A 42 -17.54 -15.20 -4.32
N PHE A 43 -17.57 -16.35 -3.65
CA PHE A 43 -17.56 -16.42 -2.19
C PHE A 43 -16.29 -15.78 -1.60
N ASN A 44 -16.44 -15.07 -0.48
CA ASN A 44 -15.34 -14.46 0.25
C ASN A 44 -15.59 -14.58 1.76
N ASP A 45 -14.57 -14.94 2.53
CA ASP A 45 -14.65 -15.10 4.00
C ASP A 45 -14.92 -13.78 4.74
N LEU A 46 -14.77 -12.64 4.07
CA LEU A 46 -15.14 -11.31 4.61
C LEU A 46 -16.65 -11.07 4.56
N ASP A 47 -17.42 -11.96 3.92
CA ASP A 47 -18.87 -11.84 3.80
C ASP A 47 -19.56 -12.20 5.11
N ASN A 48 -19.68 -11.23 5.99
CA ASN A 48 -20.34 -11.35 7.30
C ASN A 48 -21.71 -10.69 7.34
N THR A 49 -22.24 -10.21 6.21
CA THR A 49 -23.50 -9.48 6.18
C THR A 49 -24.53 -10.16 5.31
N SER A 50 -25.80 -10.20 5.78
CA SER A 50 -26.95 -10.68 5.00
C SER A 50 -27.30 -9.80 3.79
N ARG A 51 -26.52 -8.75 3.53
CA ARG A 51 -26.77 -7.75 2.48
C ARG A 51 -25.72 -7.74 1.38
N SER A 52 -24.77 -8.69 1.42
CA SER A 52 -23.74 -8.78 0.39
C SER A 52 -24.33 -9.22 -0.96
N ILE A 53 -23.74 -8.70 -2.02
CA ILE A 53 -24.03 -9.14 -3.39
C ILE A 53 -22.85 -9.95 -3.89
N ILE A 54 -23.09 -11.21 -4.20
CA ILE A 54 -22.09 -12.11 -4.77
C ILE A 54 -22.34 -12.20 -6.28
N ILE A 55 -21.41 -11.66 -7.07
CA ILE A 55 -21.41 -11.85 -8.52
C ILE A 55 -20.76 -13.20 -8.82
N PRO A 56 -21.45 -14.12 -9.52
CA PRO A 56 -20.88 -15.43 -9.86
C PRO A 56 -19.57 -15.31 -10.63
N LEU A 57 -18.64 -16.22 -10.36
CA LEU A 57 -17.32 -16.24 -10.98
C LEU A 57 -17.39 -16.15 -12.50
N SER A 58 -16.58 -15.31 -13.07
CA SER A 58 -16.51 -15.04 -14.51
C SER A 58 -15.15 -14.48 -14.87
N ASN A 59 -14.88 -14.42 -16.18
CA ASN A 59 -13.71 -13.69 -16.64
C ASN A 59 -13.74 -12.23 -16.14
N ARG A 60 -12.61 -11.74 -15.66
CA ARG A 60 -12.48 -10.40 -15.08
C ARG A 60 -12.90 -9.28 -16.04
N ILE A 61 -12.62 -9.42 -17.34
CA ILE A 61 -13.01 -8.42 -18.35
C ILE A 61 -14.52 -8.33 -18.44
N VAL A 62 -15.22 -9.48 -18.41
CA VAL A 62 -16.68 -9.55 -18.41
C VAL A 62 -17.27 -8.98 -17.12
N LEU A 63 -16.66 -9.31 -15.97
CA LEU A 63 -17.06 -8.75 -14.69
C LEU A 63 -16.99 -7.22 -14.70
N GLU A 64 -15.81 -6.68 -14.95
CA GLU A 64 -15.51 -5.25 -14.82
C GLU A 64 -16.15 -4.36 -15.92
N ASN A 65 -16.51 -4.90 -17.07
CA ASN A 65 -17.09 -4.08 -18.16
C ASN A 65 -18.60 -4.29 -18.35
N PHE A 66 -19.21 -5.31 -17.74
CA PHE A 66 -20.65 -5.59 -17.95
C PHE A 66 -21.38 -5.92 -16.65
N LYS A 67 -20.96 -6.96 -15.93
CA LYS A 67 -21.73 -7.49 -14.78
C LYS A 67 -21.77 -6.50 -13.61
N LEU A 68 -20.64 -5.89 -13.26
CA LEU A 68 -20.53 -4.98 -12.13
C LEU A 68 -21.42 -3.75 -12.31
N SER A 69 -21.35 -3.10 -13.47
CA SER A 69 -22.19 -1.93 -13.77
C SER A 69 -23.68 -2.27 -13.77
N MET A 70 -24.04 -3.45 -14.28
CA MET A 70 -25.44 -3.90 -14.27
C MET A 70 -25.96 -4.14 -12.84
N VAL A 71 -25.15 -4.74 -11.98
CA VAL A 71 -25.49 -4.95 -10.56
C VAL A 71 -25.65 -3.60 -9.84
N ILE A 72 -24.71 -2.68 -10.01
CA ILE A 72 -24.73 -1.36 -9.38
C ILE A 72 -25.98 -0.57 -9.79
N ARG A 73 -26.34 -0.55 -11.08
CA ARG A 73 -27.54 0.15 -11.55
C ARG A 73 -28.84 -0.42 -10.95
N LYS A 74 -28.90 -1.75 -10.75
CA LYS A 74 -30.07 -2.42 -10.12
C LYS A 74 -30.15 -2.14 -8.62
N LEU A 75 -29.01 -2.01 -7.96
CA LEU A 75 -28.94 -1.78 -6.52
C LEU A 75 -29.50 -0.39 -6.11
N LYS A 76 -29.40 0.61 -6.98
CA LYS A 76 -29.83 1.99 -6.70
C LYS A 76 -29.26 2.54 -5.36
N ALA A 77 -28.00 2.25 -5.07
CA ALA A 77 -27.31 2.81 -3.93
C ALA A 77 -27.15 4.33 -4.07
N ASP A 78 -27.13 5.05 -2.95
CA ASP A 78 -26.86 6.50 -2.96
C ASP A 78 -25.44 6.78 -3.42
N ILE A 79 -24.49 5.96 -2.94
CA ILE A 79 -23.05 6.07 -3.22
C ILE A 79 -22.49 4.69 -3.58
N VAL A 80 -21.56 4.65 -4.54
CA VAL A 80 -20.76 3.46 -4.85
C VAL A 80 -19.27 3.80 -4.72
N LEU A 81 -18.61 3.13 -3.80
CA LEU A 81 -17.17 3.26 -3.54
C LEU A 81 -16.38 2.22 -4.32
N PHE A 82 -15.28 2.66 -4.93
CA PHE A 82 -14.30 1.83 -5.64
C PHE A 82 -12.93 1.96 -4.98
N PRO A 83 -12.66 1.21 -3.89
CA PRO A 83 -11.46 1.41 -3.09
C PRO A 83 -10.19 0.82 -3.69
N ILE A 84 -10.29 -0.14 -4.61
CA ILE A 84 -9.15 -0.96 -5.07
C ILE A 84 -8.81 -0.69 -6.53
N PHE A 85 -9.81 -0.69 -7.41
CA PHE A 85 -9.66 -0.43 -8.83
C PHE A 85 -10.54 0.71 -9.31
N PRO A 86 -10.16 1.36 -10.43
CA PRO A 86 -10.99 2.42 -11.00
C PRO A 86 -12.33 1.85 -11.48
N PRO A 87 -13.43 2.64 -11.40
CA PRO A 87 -14.76 2.23 -11.83
C PRO A 87 -14.79 1.75 -13.30
N PRO A 88 -15.73 0.87 -13.66
CA PRO A 88 -16.02 0.54 -15.05
C PRO A 88 -16.33 1.79 -15.87
N ILE A 89 -15.92 1.82 -17.14
CA ILE A 89 -16.13 2.99 -18.00
C ILE A 89 -17.62 3.30 -18.19
N ASP A 90 -18.43 2.28 -18.41
CA ASP A 90 -19.86 2.39 -18.67
C ASP A 90 -20.71 2.83 -17.47
N ILE A 91 -20.16 2.75 -16.25
CA ILE A 91 -20.89 3.17 -15.04
C ILE A 91 -21.20 4.67 -15.03
N TYR A 92 -20.41 5.47 -15.73
CA TYR A 92 -20.61 6.91 -15.83
C TYR A 92 -21.75 7.30 -16.79
N ILE A 93 -22.33 6.32 -17.48
CA ILE A 93 -23.50 6.51 -18.34
C ILE A 93 -24.74 6.09 -17.56
N ASN A 94 -25.59 7.06 -17.23
CA ASN A 94 -26.88 6.83 -16.56
C ASN A 94 -26.81 6.06 -15.23
N SER A 95 -25.78 6.28 -14.40
CA SER A 95 -25.77 5.76 -13.04
C SER A 95 -26.69 6.56 -12.13
N PRO A 96 -27.59 5.92 -11.37
CA PRO A 96 -28.40 6.62 -10.37
C PRO A 96 -27.59 6.98 -9.12
N SER A 97 -26.41 6.37 -8.93
CA SER A 97 -25.56 6.50 -7.75
C SER A 97 -24.43 7.51 -7.97
N LYS A 98 -23.99 8.15 -6.89
CA LYS A 98 -22.71 8.88 -6.89
C LYS A 98 -21.57 7.90 -7.00
N ILE A 99 -20.70 8.08 -8.01
CA ILE A 99 -19.54 7.21 -8.25
C ILE A 99 -18.31 7.84 -7.60
N VAL A 100 -17.69 7.11 -6.68
CA VAL A 100 -16.59 7.59 -5.85
C VAL A 100 -15.42 6.61 -5.88
N PRO A 101 -14.40 6.86 -6.69
CA PRO A 101 -13.16 6.11 -6.66
C PRO A 101 -12.27 6.55 -5.49
N VAL A 102 -11.49 5.62 -4.95
CA VAL A 102 -10.31 5.94 -4.16
C VAL A 102 -9.09 5.90 -5.09
N ILE A 103 -8.36 7.00 -5.14
CA ILE A 103 -7.12 7.12 -5.92
C ILE A 103 -5.96 7.20 -4.94
N HIS A 104 -5.16 6.13 -4.91
CA HIS A 104 -4.06 5.97 -3.96
C HIS A 104 -2.82 6.76 -4.33
N ASP A 105 -2.53 6.87 -5.62
CA ASP A 105 -1.39 7.62 -6.19
C ASP A 105 -1.67 8.02 -7.63
N THR A 106 -0.75 8.76 -8.22
CA THR A 106 -0.80 9.19 -9.63
C THR A 106 0.18 8.42 -10.53
N ALA A 107 0.76 7.31 -10.06
CA ALA A 107 1.76 6.54 -10.78
C ALA A 107 1.29 6.05 -12.18
N PHE A 108 -0.02 5.83 -12.36
CA PHE A 108 -0.60 5.48 -13.65
C PHE A 108 -0.55 6.63 -14.68
N ILE A 109 -0.22 7.87 -14.27
CA ILE A 109 0.07 9.01 -15.15
C ILE A 109 1.56 9.34 -15.09
N ASP A 110 2.10 9.60 -13.90
CA ASP A 110 3.47 10.11 -13.70
C ASP A 110 4.52 9.09 -14.12
N HIS A 111 4.26 7.80 -13.93
CA HIS A 111 5.15 6.69 -14.32
C HIS A 111 4.59 5.85 -15.48
N TYR A 112 3.80 6.45 -16.37
CA TYR A 112 3.16 5.76 -17.49
C TYR A 112 4.13 4.92 -18.33
N SER A 113 5.35 5.42 -18.58
CA SER A 113 6.36 4.73 -19.40
C SER A 113 6.77 3.37 -18.82
N THR A 114 6.79 3.23 -17.49
CA THR A 114 7.24 2.02 -16.78
C THR A 114 6.12 0.98 -16.58
N LEU A 115 4.86 1.34 -16.83
CA LEU A 115 3.73 0.46 -16.61
C LEU A 115 3.72 -0.74 -17.58
N LYS A 116 3.18 -1.88 -17.12
CA LYS A 116 2.88 -3.03 -17.98
C LYS A 116 1.79 -2.69 -19.00
N PHE A 117 1.80 -3.38 -20.14
CA PHE A 117 0.83 -3.18 -21.24
C PHE A 117 -0.63 -3.13 -20.75
N ALA A 118 -1.06 -4.11 -19.94
CA ALA A 118 -2.41 -4.13 -19.41
C ALA A 118 -2.73 -2.90 -18.54
N ALA A 119 -1.79 -2.42 -17.72
CA ALA A 119 -1.99 -1.21 -16.93
C ALA A 119 -2.10 0.03 -17.82
N LYS A 120 -1.24 0.15 -18.85
CA LYS A 120 -1.26 1.28 -19.81
C LYS A 120 -2.57 1.39 -20.55
N TYR A 121 -3.05 0.31 -21.13
CA TYR A 121 -4.14 0.35 -22.11
C TYR A 121 -5.50 -0.03 -21.51
N TYR A 122 -5.53 -0.64 -20.32
CA TYR A 122 -6.78 -1.03 -19.66
C TYR A 122 -7.08 -0.22 -18.40
N LEU A 123 -6.12 -0.05 -17.49
CA LEU A 123 -6.37 0.65 -16.23
C LEU A 123 -6.24 2.18 -16.36
N THR A 124 -5.19 2.67 -17.04
CA THR A 124 -4.96 4.12 -17.17
C THR A 124 -6.13 4.89 -17.80
N PRO A 125 -6.79 4.40 -18.87
CA PRO A 125 -7.98 5.07 -19.40
C PRO A 125 -9.13 5.16 -18.39
N LYS A 126 -9.34 4.11 -17.57
CA LYS A 126 -10.36 4.11 -16.51
C LYS A 126 -10.03 5.14 -15.42
N TYR A 127 -8.77 5.24 -14.99
CA TYR A 127 -8.32 6.26 -14.04
C TYR A 127 -8.51 7.68 -14.61
N LYS A 128 -8.10 7.93 -15.84
CA LYS A 128 -8.29 9.23 -16.49
C LYS A 128 -9.77 9.62 -16.61
N LEU A 129 -10.64 8.65 -16.83
CA LEU A 129 -12.08 8.89 -16.84
C LEU A 129 -12.61 9.18 -15.44
N ALA A 130 -12.16 8.41 -14.44
CA ALA A 130 -12.52 8.62 -13.05
C ALA A 130 -12.15 10.03 -12.55
N LEU A 131 -10.97 10.53 -12.90
CA LEU A 131 -10.51 11.89 -12.59
C LEU A 131 -11.39 13.01 -13.19
N ARG A 132 -12.23 12.69 -14.18
CA ARG A 132 -13.05 13.67 -14.92
C ARG A 132 -14.54 13.54 -14.70
N LYS A 133 -15.03 12.34 -14.36
CA LYS A 133 -16.47 12.00 -14.41
C LYS A 133 -17.03 11.52 -13.07
N SER A 134 -16.20 11.31 -12.06
CA SER A 134 -16.66 10.92 -10.74
C SER A 134 -17.43 12.05 -10.05
N SER A 135 -18.25 11.72 -9.06
CA SER A 135 -18.96 12.73 -8.28
C SER A 135 -18.01 13.51 -7.39
N TYR A 136 -17.06 12.81 -6.79
CA TYR A 136 -15.88 13.31 -6.09
C TYR A 136 -14.85 12.19 -6.02
N ILE A 137 -13.65 12.51 -5.60
CA ILE A 137 -12.54 11.56 -5.48
C ILE A 137 -12.17 11.44 -4.01
N VAL A 138 -11.90 10.23 -3.56
CA VAL A 138 -11.27 9.97 -2.26
C VAL A 138 -9.80 9.66 -2.48
N THR A 139 -8.95 10.14 -1.59
CA THR A 139 -7.53 9.81 -1.55
C THR A 139 -7.07 9.52 -0.12
N ILE A 140 -5.84 9.10 0.04
CA ILE A 140 -5.32 8.44 1.23
C ILE A 140 -4.26 9.26 1.99
N SER A 141 -3.78 10.35 1.40
CA SER A 141 -2.81 11.27 2.02
C SER A 141 -2.95 12.69 1.47
N GLY A 142 -2.40 13.67 2.17
CA GLY A 142 -2.33 15.05 1.70
C GLY A 142 -1.42 15.19 0.47
N ASP A 143 -0.30 14.47 0.43
CA ASP A 143 0.60 14.43 -0.72
C ASP A 143 -0.11 13.86 -1.96
N ALA A 144 -0.82 12.74 -1.83
CA ALA A 144 -1.61 12.18 -2.92
C ALA A 144 -2.71 13.14 -3.40
N LYS A 145 -3.37 13.86 -2.46
CA LYS A 145 -4.36 14.89 -2.80
C LYS A 145 -3.76 15.98 -3.68
N LEU A 146 -2.63 16.56 -3.28
CA LEU A 146 -1.93 17.61 -4.04
C LEU A 146 -1.51 17.13 -5.44
N LYS A 147 -1.10 15.86 -5.56
CA LYS A 147 -0.76 15.26 -6.86
C LYS A 147 -1.99 15.08 -7.75
N ILE A 148 -3.11 14.61 -7.20
CA ILE A 148 -4.36 14.40 -7.94
C ILE A 148 -4.97 15.72 -8.40
N GLU A 149 -4.87 16.80 -7.62
CA GLU A 149 -5.34 18.15 -7.98
C GLU A 149 -4.72 18.68 -9.28
N ARG A 150 -3.54 18.19 -9.68
CA ARG A 150 -2.93 18.52 -10.97
C ARG A 150 -3.67 17.93 -12.17
N TYR A 151 -4.49 16.90 -11.97
CA TYR A 151 -5.15 16.11 -13.02
C TYR A 151 -6.67 16.17 -12.97
N SER A 152 -7.26 16.69 -11.89
CA SER A 152 -8.70 16.73 -11.68
C SER A 152 -9.14 18.04 -11.04
N SER A 153 -10.26 18.58 -11.52
CA SER A 153 -10.97 19.72 -10.90
C SER A 153 -12.13 19.28 -10.01
N LEU A 154 -12.34 17.98 -9.83
CA LEU A 154 -13.39 17.45 -8.98
C LEU A 154 -13.04 17.68 -7.49
N PRO A 155 -14.04 17.71 -6.59
CA PRO A 155 -13.77 17.71 -5.17
C PRO A 155 -12.95 16.47 -4.76
N ILE A 156 -11.88 16.67 -3.97
CA ILE A 156 -11.00 15.60 -3.52
C ILE A 156 -11.01 15.58 -1.99
N LEU A 157 -11.47 14.46 -1.43
CA LEU A 157 -11.54 14.21 0.00
C LEU A 157 -10.34 13.35 0.43
N ASN A 158 -9.58 13.80 1.42
CA ASN A 158 -8.53 12.98 2.02
C ASN A 158 -9.13 12.22 3.22
N TRP A 159 -9.39 10.91 3.04
CA TRP A 159 -9.84 10.06 4.14
C TRP A 159 -8.69 9.46 4.94
N LYS A 160 -7.46 9.77 4.55
CA LYS A 160 -6.23 9.21 5.09
C LYS A 160 -6.24 7.67 5.03
N GLU A 161 -5.11 7.10 4.88
CA GLU A 161 -4.92 5.65 5.04
C GLU A 161 -4.51 5.37 6.48
N ASN A 162 -4.68 4.12 6.87
CA ASN A 162 -4.24 3.59 8.13
C ASN A 162 -3.50 2.26 7.90
N ILE A 163 -2.85 1.74 8.91
CA ILE A 163 -2.36 0.37 8.86
C ILE A 163 -3.48 -0.61 9.22
N SER A 164 -3.34 -1.84 8.74
CA SER A 164 -4.32 -2.88 8.97
C SER A 164 -4.51 -3.18 10.46
N TYR A 165 -5.75 -3.53 10.84
CA TYR A 165 -6.11 -3.93 12.19
C TYR A 165 -5.22 -5.05 12.76
N GLU A 166 -4.71 -5.93 11.90
CA GLU A 166 -3.81 -7.01 12.28
C GLU A 166 -2.49 -6.52 12.90
N TYR A 167 -2.13 -5.25 12.71
CA TYR A 167 -0.96 -4.60 13.34
C TYR A 167 -1.32 -3.88 14.65
N GLY A 168 -2.56 -3.96 15.13
CA GLY A 168 -2.93 -3.52 16.48
C GLY A 168 -2.20 -4.30 17.56
N VAL A 169 -1.89 -3.64 18.69
CA VAL A 169 -1.09 -4.22 19.78
C VAL A 169 -1.61 -5.58 20.25
N ASP A 170 -2.94 -5.75 20.32
CA ASP A 170 -3.59 -6.98 20.76
C ASP A 170 -3.55 -8.12 19.71
N ASN A 171 -3.14 -7.81 18.47
CA ASN A 171 -3.14 -8.77 17.36
C ASN A 171 -1.72 -9.17 16.91
N LEU A 172 -0.68 -8.69 17.58
CA LEU A 172 0.69 -9.00 17.23
C LEU A 172 1.07 -10.42 17.71
N ASP A 173 1.53 -11.23 16.75
CA ASP A 173 2.13 -12.55 17.01
C ASP A 173 3.65 -12.48 16.78
N ILE A 174 4.38 -12.09 17.84
CA ILE A 174 5.82 -11.86 17.79
C ILE A 174 6.53 -13.01 18.50
N SER A 175 7.37 -13.74 17.75
CA SER A 175 8.12 -14.87 18.27
C SER A 175 9.54 -14.98 17.68
N LYS A 176 10.53 -15.17 18.58
CA LYS A 176 11.93 -15.46 18.15
C LYS A 176 12.06 -16.77 17.37
N SER A 177 11.15 -17.72 17.54
CA SER A 177 11.15 -18.96 16.79
C SER A 177 10.99 -18.76 15.28
N HIS A 178 10.34 -17.66 14.87
CA HIS A 178 10.21 -17.30 13.45
C HIS A 178 11.56 -16.92 12.84
N LEU A 179 12.43 -16.23 13.60
CA LEU A 179 13.77 -15.86 13.15
C LEU A 179 14.68 -17.07 13.02
N SER A 180 14.66 -17.96 14.03
CA SER A 180 15.52 -19.16 14.06
C SER A 180 15.29 -20.05 12.84
N LYS A 181 14.04 -20.19 12.38
CA LYS A 181 13.69 -20.93 11.16
C LYS A 181 14.28 -20.33 9.87
N MET A 182 14.65 -19.06 9.92
CA MET A 182 15.28 -18.33 8.79
C MET A 182 16.79 -18.14 8.98
N GLY A 183 17.38 -18.68 10.04
CA GLY A 183 18.79 -18.50 10.37
C GLY A 183 19.14 -17.04 10.72
N LEU A 184 18.20 -16.32 11.36
CA LEU A 184 18.34 -14.94 11.78
C LEU A 184 18.36 -14.82 13.29
N GLU A 185 19.04 -13.79 13.78
CA GLU A 185 19.07 -13.38 15.17
C GLU A 185 18.49 -11.96 15.33
N GLU A 186 18.07 -11.62 16.52
CA GLU A 186 17.61 -10.27 16.88
C GLU A 186 18.71 -9.24 16.59
N ASN A 187 18.35 -8.11 16.01
CA ASN A 187 19.26 -7.01 15.64
C ASN A 187 20.37 -7.39 14.64
N SER A 188 20.30 -8.56 13.99
CA SER A 188 21.30 -9.02 13.02
C SER A 188 20.97 -8.64 11.57
N TYR A 189 19.89 -7.91 11.30
CA TYR A 189 19.46 -7.59 9.95
C TYR A 189 18.70 -6.28 9.81
N TYR A 190 18.81 -5.70 8.63
CA TYR A 190 17.90 -4.67 8.11
C TYR A 190 16.73 -5.33 7.41
N ILE A 191 15.55 -4.71 7.45
CA ILE A 191 14.38 -5.20 6.73
C ILE A 191 13.83 -4.12 5.79
N SER A 192 13.52 -4.51 4.55
CA SER A 192 12.79 -3.69 3.59
C SER A 192 11.60 -4.47 3.04
N VAL A 193 10.41 -3.88 3.12
CA VAL A 193 9.17 -4.55 2.74
C VAL A 193 8.45 -3.76 1.65
N SER A 194 8.45 -4.31 0.44
CA SER A 194 7.79 -3.69 -0.70
C SER A 194 7.67 -4.65 -1.88
N THR A 195 6.75 -4.37 -2.82
CA THR A 195 6.83 -4.97 -4.15
C THR A 195 8.08 -4.44 -4.86
N ILE A 196 8.87 -5.33 -5.50
CA ILE A 196 10.05 -4.94 -6.27
C ILE A 196 9.59 -4.27 -7.56
N GLU A 197 9.66 -2.96 -7.60
CA GLU A 197 9.28 -2.11 -8.72
C GLU A 197 10.16 -0.84 -8.76
N PRO A 198 10.30 -0.16 -9.92
CA PRO A 198 11.25 0.95 -10.05
C PRO A 198 11.09 2.07 -9.01
N ARG A 199 9.86 2.46 -8.66
CA ARG A 199 9.60 3.53 -7.70
C ARG A 199 10.05 3.23 -6.26
N LYS A 200 10.23 1.92 -5.92
CA LYS A 200 10.76 1.50 -4.61
C LYS A 200 12.28 1.63 -4.50
N ASN A 201 12.93 1.96 -5.61
CA ASN A 201 14.33 2.38 -5.69
C ASN A 201 15.32 1.41 -5.01
N LEU A 202 15.07 0.12 -5.18
CA LEU A 202 15.85 -0.93 -4.51
C LEU A 202 17.34 -0.90 -4.91
N LYS A 203 17.67 -0.46 -6.13
CA LYS A 203 19.08 -0.27 -6.54
C LYS A 203 19.79 0.75 -5.67
N TYR A 204 19.16 1.88 -5.42
CA TYR A 204 19.72 2.92 -4.55
C TYR A 204 19.90 2.38 -3.13
N LEU A 205 18.91 1.65 -2.61
CA LEU A 205 19.01 1.01 -1.30
C LEU A 205 20.22 0.06 -1.25
N LEU A 206 20.37 -0.86 -2.21
CA LEU A 206 21.48 -1.82 -2.23
C LEU A 206 22.83 -1.13 -2.29
N LYS A 207 23.00 -0.12 -3.16
CA LYS A 207 24.22 0.68 -3.25
C LYS A 207 24.50 1.42 -1.94
N SER A 208 23.49 2.01 -1.31
CA SER A 208 23.64 2.78 -0.07
C SER A 208 24.03 1.92 1.12
N ILE A 209 23.46 0.72 1.24
CA ILE A 209 23.67 -0.15 2.42
C ILE A 209 24.90 -1.07 2.27
N ARG A 210 25.44 -1.23 1.06
CA ARG A 210 26.48 -2.21 0.73
C ARG A 210 27.66 -2.17 1.71
N LYS A 211 28.25 -0.98 1.90
CA LYS A 211 29.41 -0.78 2.78
C LYS A 211 29.10 -1.13 4.25
N GLU A 212 27.91 -0.79 4.72
CA GLU A 212 27.46 -1.17 6.07
C GLU A 212 27.32 -2.67 6.22
N LEU A 213 26.78 -3.38 5.23
CA LEU A 213 26.66 -4.84 5.25
C LEU A 213 28.02 -5.54 5.15
N GLU A 214 28.99 -4.95 4.44
CA GLU A 214 30.36 -5.46 4.35
C GLU A 214 31.12 -5.31 5.67
N LEU A 215 30.97 -4.16 6.35
CA LEU A 215 31.63 -3.84 7.61
C LEU A 215 30.98 -4.48 8.83
N SER A 216 29.70 -4.75 8.78
CA SER A 216 28.92 -5.36 9.85
C SER A 216 28.61 -6.83 9.55
N ASN A 217 28.28 -7.58 10.58
CA ASN A 217 27.80 -8.95 10.39
C ASN A 217 26.29 -9.02 10.10
N LYS A 218 25.68 -7.90 9.70
CA LYS A 218 24.24 -7.82 9.43
C LYS A 218 23.90 -8.25 8.01
N LYS A 219 22.63 -8.61 7.83
CA LYS A 219 22.02 -8.96 6.53
C LYS A 219 20.95 -7.95 6.15
N LEU A 220 20.56 -7.90 4.89
CA LEU A 220 19.37 -7.20 4.41
C LEU A 220 18.30 -8.23 4.03
N ILE A 221 17.15 -8.15 4.66
CA ILE A 221 15.99 -8.98 4.33
C ILE A 221 15.04 -8.18 3.44
N LEU A 222 14.84 -8.66 2.22
CA LEU A 222 13.91 -8.08 1.26
C LEU A 222 12.63 -8.92 1.24
N VAL A 223 11.53 -8.35 1.71
CA VAL A 223 10.24 -9.02 1.74
C VAL A 223 9.30 -8.42 0.71
N GLY A 224 8.69 -9.28 -0.08
CA GLY A 224 7.70 -8.88 -1.08
C GLY A 224 7.81 -9.68 -2.37
N ARG A 225 6.90 -9.42 -3.29
CA ARG A 225 6.89 -10.10 -4.60
C ARG A 225 7.69 -9.31 -5.63
N ARG A 226 8.19 -10.00 -6.64
CA ARG A 226 8.69 -9.32 -7.84
C ARG A 226 7.53 -8.65 -8.58
N GLY A 227 7.58 -7.33 -8.72
CA GLY A 227 6.59 -6.50 -9.41
C GLY A 227 6.82 -6.46 -10.92
N TRP A 228 7.00 -5.25 -11.46
CA TRP A 228 7.27 -5.02 -12.89
C TRP A 228 8.65 -4.35 -13.09
N GLY A 229 9.11 -4.44 -14.33
CA GLY A 229 10.40 -3.91 -14.74
C GLY A 229 11.44 -5.04 -14.85
N LYS A 230 12.16 -5.07 -16.00
CA LYS A 230 13.37 -5.85 -16.15
C LYS A 230 14.53 -4.89 -15.85
N ASP A 231 15.27 -5.17 -14.81
CA ASP A 231 16.41 -4.36 -14.40
C ASP A 231 17.61 -5.27 -14.20
N ASN A 232 18.45 -5.33 -15.23
CA ASN A 232 19.65 -6.19 -15.23
C ASN A 232 20.66 -5.71 -14.16
N GLU A 233 20.78 -4.40 -13.93
CA GLU A 233 21.66 -3.85 -12.91
C GLU A 233 21.20 -4.27 -11.51
N LEU A 234 19.90 -4.22 -11.23
CA LEU A 234 19.34 -4.71 -9.97
C LEU A 234 19.62 -6.21 -9.77
N ASN A 235 19.43 -7.02 -10.82
CA ASN A 235 19.69 -8.46 -10.73
C ASN A 235 21.18 -8.74 -10.45
N ASN A 236 22.09 -8.04 -11.11
CA ASN A 236 23.52 -8.16 -10.87
C ASN A 236 23.89 -7.77 -9.43
N LEU A 237 23.35 -6.66 -8.91
CA LEU A 237 23.57 -6.24 -7.52
C LEU A 237 23.07 -7.28 -6.51
N LEU A 238 21.89 -7.87 -6.76
CA LEU A 238 21.33 -8.91 -5.90
C LEU A 238 22.19 -10.20 -5.94
N GLU A 239 22.77 -10.54 -7.08
CA GLU A 239 23.67 -11.67 -7.22
C GLU A 239 25.01 -11.42 -6.51
N GLU A 240 25.64 -10.26 -6.75
CA GLU A 240 26.87 -9.84 -6.06
C GLU A 240 26.73 -9.81 -4.54
N MET A 241 25.56 -9.45 -4.03
CA MET A 241 25.28 -9.31 -2.61
C MET A 241 24.55 -10.53 -2.01
N SER A 242 24.48 -11.65 -2.71
CA SER A 242 23.64 -12.81 -2.33
C SER A 242 23.97 -13.42 -0.97
N GLU A 243 25.19 -13.27 -0.46
CA GLU A 243 25.56 -13.72 0.90
C GLU A 243 24.98 -12.81 2.02
N LYS A 244 24.75 -11.54 1.70
CA LYS A 244 24.28 -10.52 2.64
C LYS A 244 22.81 -10.12 2.44
N VAL A 245 22.22 -10.41 1.29
CA VAL A 245 20.85 -10.02 0.94
C VAL A 245 19.98 -11.27 0.78
N ILE A 246 18.92 -11.37 1.58
CA ILE A 246 17.97 -12.47 1.52
C ILE A 246 16.66 -11.96 0.95
N PHE A 247 16.23 -12.51 -0.19
CA PHE A 247 14.92 -12.25 -0.76
C PHE A 247 13.95 -13.36 -0.38
N THR A 248 12.94 -13.03 0.46
CA THR A 248 12.02 -14.01 1.00
C THR A 248 10.80 -14.28 0.11
N GLY A 249 10.47 -13.36 -0.79
CA GLY A 249 9.16 -13.35 -1.42
C GLY A 249 8.05 -12.96 -0.42
N TYR A 250 6.85 -13.50 -0.64
CA TYR A 250 5.72 -13.30 0.29
C TYR A 250 5.89 -14.23 1.51
N ILE A 251 5.68 -13.66 2.68
CA ILE A 251 5.72 -14.39 3.96
C ILE A 251 4.40 -14.20 4.74
N PRO A 252 4.03 -15.14 5.62
CA PRO A 252 2.87 -15.01 6.52
C PRO A 252 2.98 -13.79 7.45
N LEU A 253 1.81 -13.27 7.86
CA LEU A 253 1.72 -12.06 8.67
C LEU A 253 2.48 -12.16 10.00
N ASN A 254 2.32 -13.26 10.73
CA ASN A 254 3.00 -13.47 12.01
C ASN A 254 4.54 -13.52 11.89
N ILE A 255 5.04 -14.09 10.79
CA ILE A 255 6.49 -14.05 10.49
C ILE A 255 6.90 -12.61 10.16
N MET A 256 6.10 -11.87 9.38
CA MET A 256 6.35 -10.47 9.07
C MET A 256 6.42 -9.60 10.32
N GLN A 257 5.45 -9.74 11.25
CA GLN A 257 5.43 -9.01 12.51
C GLN A 257 6.68 -9.28 13.34
N SER A 258 7.11 -10.54 13.43
CA SER A 258 8.35 -10.91 14.11
C SER A 258 9.58 -10.33 13.44
N LEU A 259 9.65 -10.35 12.11
CA LEU A 259 10.76 -9.73 11.36
C LEU A 259 10.82 -8.22 11.54
N TYR A 260 9.70 -7.52 11.60
CA TYR A 260 9.69 -6.09 11.92
C TYR A 260 10.20 -5.84 13.35
N HIS A 261 9.69 -6.60 14.32
CA HIS A 261 10.02 -6.41 15.74
C HIS A 261 11.50 -6.57 16.04
N TYR A 262 12.11 -7.64 15.51
CA TYR A 262 13.50 -7.99 15.82
C TYR A 262 14.53 -7.44 14.84
N ALA A 263 14.10 -6.63 13.86
CA ALA A 263 15.02 -5.98 12.93
C ALA A 263 15.91 -4.96 13.64
N TYR A 264 17.15 -4.83 13.20
CA TYR A 264 18.02 -3.73 13.60
C TYR A 264 17.43 -2.38 13.14
N ALA A 265 16.99 -2.32 11.87
CA ALA A 265 16.26 -1.17 11.34
C ALA A 265 15.36 -1.59 10.17
N PHE A 266 14.24 -0.89 10.01
CA PHE A 266 13.44 -0.88 8.78
C PHE A 266 14.00 0.16 7.81
N VAL A 267 14.08 -0.18 6.51
CA VAL A 267 14.60 0.71 5.47
C VAL A 267 13.70 0.72 4.25
N LEU A 268 13.29 1.91 3.79
CA LEU A 268 12.50 2.07 2.55
C LEU A 268 12.89 3.38 1.84
N LEU A 269 13.65 3.28 0.74
CA LEU A 269 14.17 4.43 0.00
C LEU A 269 13.39 4.67 -1.31
N SER A 270 12.08 4.66 -1.23
CA SER A 270 11.19 4.89 -2.37
C SER A 270 11.34 6.30 -2.93
N VAL A 271 11.27 6.42 -4.27
CA VAL A 271 11.20 7.73 -4.94
C VAL A 271 9.85 8.40 -4.71
N GLU A 272 8.80 7.58 -4.62
CA GLU A 272 7.43 8.04 -4.46
C GLU A 272 6.56 6.99 -3.77
N GLU A 273 5.63 7.46 -2.94
CA GLU A 273 4.61 6.66 -2.29
C GLU A 273 3.24 7.37 -2.33
N GLY A 274 2.16 6.57 -2.30
CA GLY A 274 0.82 7.11 -2.10
C GLY A 274 0.55 7.41 -0.63
N PHE A 275 0.96 6.47 0.25
CA PHE A 275 0.89 6.63 1.72
C PHE A 275 2.17 6.11 2.38
N GLY A 276 2.51 4.83 2.18
CA GLY A 276 3.68 4.23 2.81
C GLY A 276 3.33 3.48 4.11
N ARG A 277 2.49 2.46 4.02
CA ARG A 277 2.05 1.64 5.16
C ARG A 277 3.19 0.96 5.90
N THR A 278 4.16 0.42 5.16
CA THR A 278 5.17 -0.51 5.71
C THR A 278 6.06 0.07 6.80
N PRO A 279 6.51 1.35 6.79
CA PRO A 279 7.18 1.92 7.94
C PRO A 279 6.28 2.07 9.17
N LEU A 280 4.99 2.38 9.00
CA LEU A 280 4.04 2.41 10.12
C LEU A 280 3.79 1.02 10.69
N GLU A 281 3.70 0.00 9.85
CA GLU A 281 3.60 -1.41 10.26
C GLU A 281 4.82 -1.84 11.07
N ALA A 282 6.02 -1.43 10.64
CA ALA A 282 7.26 -1.69 11.37
C ALA A 282 7.26 -1.02 12.76
N ILE A 283 6.82 0.24 12.86
CA ILE A 283 6.67 0.95 14.14
C ILE A 283 5.67 0.23 15.05
N ALA A 284 4.51 -0.13 14.52
CA ALA A 284 3.47 -0.83 15.28
C ALA A 284 3.95 -2.17 15.83
N CYS A 285 4.83 -2.87 15.10
CA CYS A 285 5.50 -4.08 15.57
C CYS A 285 6.66 -3.80 16.54
N GLY A 286 6.99 -2.55 16.84
CA GLY A 286 8.06 -2.19 17.78
C GLY A 286 9.46 -2.13 17.17
N CYS A 287 9.59 -1.98 15.85
CA CYS A 287 10.88 -1.71 15.20
C CYS A 287 11.44 -0.36 15.69
N LYS A 288 12.65 -0.37 16.25
CA LYS A 288 13.21 0.79 16.94
C LYS A 288 13.82 1.85 16.02
N ARG A 289 14.17 1.49 14.78
CA ARG A 289 14.82 2.41 13.83
C ARG A 289 14.12 2.33 12.49
N ILE A 290 13.67 3.48 12.02
CA ILE A 290 12.97 3.66 10.73
C ILE A 290 13.81 4.59 9.87
N ILE A 291 14.23 4.10 8.71
CA ILE A 291 15.03 4.83 7.73
C ILE A 291 14.24 4.90 6.44
N VAL A 292 13.90 6.10 6.00
CA VAL A 292 13.08 6.31 4.81
C VAL A 292 13.67 7.40 3.92
N SER A 293 13.26 7.45 2.66
CA SER A 293 13.59 8.58 1.78
C SER A 293 12.93 9.87 2.27
N ASP A 294 13.61 10.99 2.00
CA ASP A 294 13.10 12.34 2.28
C ASP A 294 12.07 12.73 1.20
N ILE A 295 10.82 12.28 1.40
CA ILE A 295 9.68 12.59 0.52
C ILE A 295 8.49 13.08 1.33
N PRO A 296 7.64 13.96 0.77
CA PRO A 296 6.57 14.65 1.51
C PRO A 296 5.64 13.72 2.28
N VAL A 297 5.22 12.61 1.69
CA VAL A 297 4.29 11.68 2.33
C VAL A 297 4.89 11.04 3.59
N PHE A 298 6.19 10.74 3.62
CA PHE A 298 6.81 10.20 4.82
C PHE A 298 6.90 11.23 5.94
N HIS A 299 7.14 12.50 5.63
CA HIS A 299 7.03 13.58 6.63
C HIS A 299 5.60 13.72 7.17
N GLU A 300 4.59 13.58 6.29
CA GLU A 300 3.17 13.63 6.67
C GLU A 300 2.81 12.53 7.68
N ILE A 301 3.31 11.30 7.49
CA ILE A 301 2.86 10.13 8.28
C ILE A 301 3.79 9.76 9.44
N LEU A 302 5.08 10.05 9.34
CA LEU A 302 6.09 9.64 10.34
C LEU A 302 6.58 10.80 11.20
N HIS A 303 6.35 12.03 10.79
CA HIS A 303 6.81 13.24 11.49
C HIS A 303 8.30 13.14 11.89
N ASN A 304 8.59 13.14 13.20
CA ASN A 304 9.96 13.03 13.73
C ASN A 304 10.34 11.58 14.13
N SER A 305 9.56 10.58 13.69
CA SER A 305 9.75 9.19 14.10
C SER A 305 10.56 8.35 13.12
N ALA A 306 11.22 9.01 12.16
CA ALA A 306 12.07 8.35 11.18
C ALA A 306 13.31 9.18 10.86
N ASN A 307 14.33 8.51 10.34
CA ASN A 307 15.49 9.11 9.72
C ASN A 307 15.21 9.29 8.23
N TYR A 308 15.35 10.51 7.72
CA TYR A 308 15.09 10.86 6.33
C TYR A 308 16.37 10.94 5.52
N ILE A 309 16.40 10.23 4.39
CA ILE A 309 17.53 10.22 3.47
C ILE A 309 17.15 10.91 2.16
N GLU A 310 17.82 11.99 1.84
CA GLU A 310 17.71 12.64 0.52
C GLU A 310 18.24 11.72 -0.58
N LEU A 311 17.44 11.52 -1.63
CA LEU A 311 17.78 10.70 -2.79
C LEU A 311 18.54 11.54 -3.84
N ASN A 312 19.78 11.97 -3.55
CA ASN A 312 20.62 12.73 -4.49
C ASN A 312 21.55 11.82 -5.28
N ASN A 313 21.64 12.05 -6.59
CA ASN A 313 22.46 11.26 -7.51
C ASN A 313 23.98 11.50 -7.37
N GLU A 314 24.41 12.60 -6.71
CA GLU A 314 25.80 13.07 -6.76
C GLU A 314 26.67 12.77 -5.53
N VAL A 315 26.07 12.33 -4.41
CA VAL A 315 26.84 12.02 -3.19
C VAL A 315 26.86 10.53 -2.98
N LYS A 316 28.05 10.01 -2.61
CA LYS A 316 28.23 8.62 -2.22
C LYS A 316 27.12 8.18 -1.25
N ALA A 317 26.14 7.43 -1.76
CA ALA A 317 24.95 6.98 -1.03
C ALA A 317 25.33 6.26 0.28
N GLU A 318 26.49 5.61 0.30
CA GLU A 318 27.06 4.86 1.42
C GLU A 318 27.34 5.73 2.66
N ASP A 319 27.93 6.91 2.48
CA ASP A 319 28.33 7.76 3.61
C ASP A 319 27.12 8.41 4.30
N ARG A 320 26.03 8.63 3.55
CA ARG A 320 24.77 9.17 4.11
C ARG A 320 24.00 8.13 4.89
N PHE A 321 23.97 6.88 4.41
CA PHE A 321 23.27 5.81 5.09
C PHE A 321 23.86 5.58 6.49
N ILE A 322 25.19 5.50 6.59
CA ILE A 322 25.89 5.30 7.86
C ILE A 322 25.69 6.47 8.82
N LYS A 323 25.69 7.71 8.33
CA LYS A 323 25.62 8.92 9.14
C LYS A 323 24.24 9.13 9.80
N ASN A 324 23.17 8.59 9.21
CA ASN A 324 21.79 8.84 9.63
C ASN A 324 21.13 7.66 10.40
N MET A 325 21.89 6.63 10.77
CA MET A 325 21.35 5.38 11.36
C MET A 325 20.99 5.45 12.84
N TRP A 326 21.20 6.56 13.52
CA TRP A 326 21.29 6.57 14.99
C TRP A 326 20.02 7.01 15.73
N LEU A 327 19.00 7.52 15.05
CA LEU A 327 17.76 7.93 15.71
C LEU A 327 16.84 6.74 15.92
N GLU A 328 16.47 6.47 17.16
CA GLU A 328 15.41 5.51 17.51
C GLU A 328 14.03 6.19 17.36
N VAL A 329 13.02 5.38 17.05
CA VAL A 329 11.62 5.85 17.03
C VAL A 329 11.24 6.36 18.41
N ARG A 330 10.58 7.51 18.46
CA ARG A 330 10.12 8.07 19.73
C ARG A 330 9.05 7.19 20.34
N ASN A 331 9.14 6.90 21.62
CA ASN A 331 8.17 6.08 22.36
C ASN A 331 6.76 6.69 22.43
N ASP A 332 6.62 7.99 22.17
CA ASP A 332 5.37 8.74 22.16
C ASP A 332 4.68 8.81 20.79
N PHE A 333 5.27 8.18 19.76
CA PHE A 333 4.66 8.13 18.46
C PHE A 333 3.55 7.07 18.42
N HIS A 334 2.31 7.53 18.27
CA HIS A 334 1.15 6.67 18.09
C HIS A 334 0.85 6.49 16.61
N VAL A 335 0.82 5.22 16.18
CA VAL A 335 0.35 4.89 14.83
C VAL A 335 -1.16 5.15 14.77
N PRO A 336 -1.65 5.95 13.79
CA PRO A 336 -3.06 6.29 13.72
C PRO A 336 -3.91 5.09 13.26
N PHE A 337 -4.55 4.37 14.18
CA PHE A 337 -5.44 3.25 13.86
C PHE A 337 -6.89 3.68 13.57
N ASP A 338 -7.35 4.82 14.10
CA ASP A 338 -8.78 5.20 14.13
C ASP A 338 -9.16 6.36 13.21
N ASP A 339 -8.22 6.94 12.44
CA ASP A 339 -8.47 8.15 11.67
C ASP A 339 -9.43 7.96 10.50
N LEU A 340 -9.50 6.74 9.94
CA LEU A 340 -10.34 6.47 8.78
C LEU A 340 -11.83 6.70 9.08
N GLU A 341 -12.34 6.25 10.23
CA GLU A 341 -13.73 6.46 10.64
C GLU A 341 -14.07 7.94 10.84
N LYS A 342 -13.14 8.70 11.45
CA LYS A 342 -13.32 10.15 11.68
C LYS A 342 -13.34 10.95 10.38
N ASN A 343 -12.59 10.52 9.38
CA ASN A 343 -12.48 11.24 8.11
C ASN A 343 -13.64 10.96 7.15
N MET A 344 -14.43 9.88 7.36
CA MET A 344 -15.63 9.56 6.58
C MET A 344 -16.87 10.39 6.93
N ILE A 345 -16.80 11.33 7.86
CA ILE A 345 -17.93 12.14 8.34
C ILE A 345 -18.61 12.96 7.22
N PHE A 346 -17.99 13.11 6.08
CA PHE A 346 -18.47 13.88 4.92
C PHE A 346 -19.27 13.04 3.88
N LEU A 347 -19.64 11.80 4.19
CA LEU A 347 -20.56 11.00 3.37
C LEU A 347 -22.03 11.37 3.56
#